data_a82b65a1ddc123906d849705a448f85c
#
_entry.id   a82b65a1ddc123906d849705a448f85c
#
_cell.length_a   1.000
_cell.length_b   1.000
_cell.length_c   1.000
_cell.angle_alpha   90.00
_cell.angle_beta   90.00
_cell.angle_gamma   90.00
#
_symmetry.space_group_name_H-M   'P 1'
#
loop_
_entity.id
_entity.type
_entity.pdbx_description
1 polymer ?
#
loop_
_entity_poly.entity_id
_entity_poly.type
_entity_poly.pdbx_seq_one_letter_code
_entity_poly.pdbx_strand_id
1 'polypeptide(L)'
;MRASYKPFFLGIVFTSITWCIVLYLYISLNPKSNSTALQHYSSAFPFIVTVKEVSRTLPIIIDNALDEVDQDRNKGNIGHSSNVKASNPAVKQLETNLGLVRNSDDQKIREEGYSKHAFNVLVSSRLDYHRAIPDSRHKMCQSQTYPTLYLNTSVIICFYNEDPNTLFRTVHSVLDQTPSELLHEILLVDDNSDTGKIHDEVQDFVAKNFPPKVQLLKTSKREGLIRARIFGAKKATGQVLIFLDSHCEVNKEWVQPLVARIQENRTFVVTPIIDIINSDTFQYTSSPLVRGGFNWGLHFKWDSLPDDSLKSNEDFVKPILSPTMAGGLFAIEREYFFDIGEYDAGMNVWGGENLEISFRIWMCGGRLEIIPCSRVGHVFRRRRPYGSPNGEDTMTYNSLRAAHVWLDEYIVKNIIIIIIITQ
;
A
#
# COMPACT_ATOMS: atom_id res chain seq x y z
N MET A 1 37.42 26.69 2.70
CA MET A 1 37.46 26.14 4.07
C MET A 1 36.39 25.03 4.16
N ARG A 2 36.80 23.78 4.14
CA ARG A 2 35.86 22.65 4.38
C ARG A 2 35.80 22.43 5.89
N ALA A 3 34.69 22.79 6.51
CA ALA A 3 34.44 22.47 7.91
C ALA A 3 34.24 20.95 8.04
N SER A 4 35.06 20.34 8.89
CA SER A 4 34.97 18.90 9.17
C SER A 4 33.78 18.64 10.12
N TYR A 5 32.73 17.98 9.67
CA TYR A 5 31.57 17.62 10.48
C TYR A 5 31.80 16.41 11.41
N LYS A 6 32.99 15.78 11.34
CA LYS A 6 33.34 14.63 12.19
C LYS A 6 33.15 14.87 13.71
N PRO A 7 33.53 16.01 14.32
CA PRO A 7 33.32 16.21 15.74
C PRO A 7 31.86 16.39 16.15
N PHE A 8 30.99 16.86 15.23
CA PHE A 8 29.56 17.02 15.51
C PHE A 8 28.84 15.65 15.57
N PHE A 9 29.15 14.75 14.64
CA PHE A 9 28.61 13.40 14.65
C PHE A 9 29.14 12.54 15.81
N LEU A 10 30.41 12.72 16.18
CA LEU A 10 30.96 12.06 17.37
C LEU A 10 30.22 12.52 18.65
N GLY A 11 29.85 13.78 18.73
CA GLY A 11 29.08 14.34 19.85
C GLY A 11 27.69 13.73 19.96
N ILE A 12 26.98 13.55 18.84
CA ILE A 12 25.64 12.91 18.80
C ILE A 12 25.73 11.44 19.22
N VAL A 13 26.70 10.69 18.70
CA VAL A 13 26.92 9.29 19.08
C VAL A 13 27.28 9.16 20.57
N PHE A 14 28.15 10.02 21.10
CA PHE A 14 28.48 10.02 22.52
C PHE A 14 27.28 10.36 23.41
N THR A 15 26.47 11.36 23.02
CA THR A 15 25.25 11.71 23.78
C THR A 15 24.23 10.57 23.73
N SER A 16 24.03 9.91 22.61
CA SER A 16 23.12 8.77 22.48
C SER A 16 23.57 7.58 23.34
N ILE A 17 24.86 7.26 23.35
CA ILE A 17 25.42 6.19 24.19
C ILE A 17 25.28 6.56 25.68
N THR A 18 25.52 7.83 26.04
CA THR A 18 25.37 8.29 27.42
C THR A 18 23.91 8.19 27.89
N TRP A 19 22.95 8.55 27.03
CA TRP A 19 21.53 8.40 27.34
C TRP A 19 21.11 6.93 27.45
N CYS A 20 21.62 6.05 26.61
CA CYS A 20 21.39 4.60 26.74
C CYS A 20 21.92 4.03 28.05
N ILE A 21 23.12 4.49 28.47
CA ILE A 21 23.70 4.09 29.77
C ILE A 21 22.89 4.66 30.92
N VAL A 22 22.46 5.93 30.85
CA VAL A 22 21.62 6.57 31.87
C VAL A 22 20.26 5.88 31.97
N LEU A 23 19.64 5.54 30.84
CA LEU A 23 18.38 4.80 30.79
C LEU A 23 18.53 3.40 31.36
N TYR A 24 19.62 2.70 31.03
CA TYR A 24 19.95 1.39 31.58
C TYR A 24 20.14 1.46 33.11
N LEU A 25 20.88 2.43 33.61
CA LEU A 25 21.07 2.64 35.05
C LEU A 25 19.76 3.01 35.73
N TYR A 26 18.94 3.85 35.14
CA TYR A 26 17.62 4.22 35.63
C TYR A 26 16.70 3.02 35.75
N ILE A 27 16.65 2.17 34.70
CA ILE A 27 15.88 0.93 34.67
C ILE A 27 16.40 -0.08 35.71
N SER A 28 17.71 -0.20 35.83
CA SER A 28 18.35 -1.13 36.78
C SER A 28 18.19 -0.71 38.24
N LEU A 29 18.13 0.60 38.50
CA LEU A 29 18.01 1.15 39.85
C LEU A 29 16.56 1.35 40.32
N ASN A 30 15.57 1.32 39.39
CA ASN A 30 14.15 1.50 39.68
C ASN A 30 13.28 0.30 39.21
N PRO A 31 13.43 -0.87 39.78
CA PRO A 31 12.69 -2.07 39.30
C PRO A 31 11.17 -1.99 39.51
N LYS A 32 10.68 -1.06 40.34
CA LYS A 32 9.22 -0.96 40.67
C LYS A 32 8.41 -0.11 39.65
N SER A 33 9.02 0.73 38.82
CA SER A 33 8.30 1.58 37.87
C SER A 33 8.06 0.92 36.51
N ASN A 34 8.68 -0.23 36.24
CA ASN A 34 8.71 -0.87 34.91
C ASN A 34 7.90 -2.15 34.79
N SER A 35 7.15 -2.56 35.84
CA SER A 35 6.43 -3.83 35.78
C SER A 35 5.26 -3.84 34.78
N THR A 36 4.67 -2.68 34.48
CA THR A 36 3.47 -2.60 33.62
C THR A 36 3.82 -2.49 32.14
N ALA A 37 4.80 -1.67 31.77
CA ALA A 37 5.20 -1.51 30.38
C ALA A 37 5.96 -2.73 29.83
N LEU A 38 6.95 -3.23 30.58
CA LEU A 38 7.69 -4.44 30.21
C LEU A 38 6.86 -5.71 30.27
N GLN A 39 5.88 -5.82 31.18
CA GLN A 39 4.96 -6.95 31.21
C GLN A 39 4.01 -6.98 30.00
N HIS A 40 3.57 -5.83 29.49
CA HIS A 40 2.79 -5.79 28.25
C HIS A 40 3.61 -6.23 27.03
N TYR A 41 4.89 -5.86 26.97
CA TYR A 41 5.78 -6.30 25.88
C TYR A 41 6.24 -7.76 26.05
N SER A 42 6.55 -8.21 27.25
CA SER A 42 7.02 -9.59 27.49
C SER A 42 5.93 -10.65 27.39
N SER A 43 4.67 -10.31 27.63
CA SER A 43 3.54 -11.22 27.41
C SER A 43 3.18 -11.39 25.93
N ALA A 44 3.51 -10.40 25.11
CA ALA A 44 3.30 -10.46 23.67
C ALA A 44 4.43 -11.19 22.92
N PHE A 45 5.65 -11.24 23.50
CA PHE A 45 6.84 -11.80 22.86
C PHE A 45 7.69 -12.61 23.87
N PRO A 46 7.54 -13.95 23.90
CA PRO A 46 8.24 -14.80 24.88
C PRO A 46 9.75 -14.97 24.68
N PHE A 47 10.35 -14.37 23.64
CA PHE A 47 11.78 -14.46 23.37
C PHE A 47 12.49 -13.12 23.63
N ILE A 48 12.99 -12.95 24.84
CA ILE A 48 13.91 -11.85 25.17
C ILE A 48 15.31 -12.26 24.72
N VAL A 49 15.82 -11.62 23.66
CA VAL A 49 17.25 -11.68 23.31
C VAL A 49 18.04 -11.07 24.46
N THR A 50 18.99 -11.81 25.02
CA THR A 50 19.75 -11.36 26.18
C THR A 50 20.64 -10.17 25.81
N VAL A 51 20.67 -9.14 26.65
CA VAL A 51 21.47 -7.90 26.50
C VAL A 51 22.97 -8.19 26.19
N LYS A 52 23.47 -9.39 26.49
CA LYS A 52 24.84 -9.84 26.19
C LYS A 52 25.10 -10.07 24.70
N GLU A 53 24.11 -10.48 23.91
CA GLU A 53 24.25 -10.68 22.45
C GLU A 53 24.17 -9.33 21.72
N VAL A 54 23.31 -8.44 22.18
CA VAL A 54 23.17 -7.08 21.61
C VAL A 54 24.47 -6.28 21.76
N SER A 55 25.16 -6.36 22.89
CA SER A 55 26.38 -5.58 23.15
C SER A 55 27.62 -6.02 22.33
N ARG A 56 27.63 -7.25 21.81
CA ARG A 56 28.74 -7.76 20.97
C ARG A 56 28.58 -7.42 19.49
N THR A 57 27.36 -7.27 19.01
CA THR A 57 27.05 -7.04 17.58
C THR A 57 26.74 -5.60 17.26
N LEU A 58 26.41 -4.77 18.26
CA LEU A 58 26.02 -3.36 18.09
C LEU A 58 27.04 -2.52 17.32
N PRO A 59 28.37 -2.57 17.59
CA PRO A 59 29.34 -1.76 16.87
C PRO A 59 29.41 -2.05 15.38
N ILE A 60 29.37 -3.33 15.01
CA ILE A 60 29.46 -3.78 13.59
C ILE A 60 28.18 -3.43 12.82
N ILE A 61 27.02 -3.48 13.48
CA ILE A 61 25.73 -3.18 12.89
C ILE A 61 25.58 -1.66 12.66
N ILE A 62 26.05 -0.83 13.58
CA ILE A 62 25.99 0.63 13.46
C ILE A 62 26.86 1.12 12.31
N ASP A 63 28.10 0.62 12.17
CA ASP A 63 29.00 1.00 11.07
C ASP A 63 28.40 0.63 9.70
N ASN A 64 27.85 -0.56 9.55
CA ASN A 64 27.21 -1.00 8.30
C ASN A 64 25.91 -0.24 8.00
N ALA A 65 25.11 0.09 9.01
CA ALA A 65 23.87 0.83 8.82
C ALA A 65 24.11 2.31 8.44
N LEU A 66 25.19 2.91 8.94
CA LEU A 66 25.56 4.28 8.58
C LEU A 66 26.06 4.36 7.13
N ASP A 67 26.78 3.35 6.65
CA ASP A 67 27.23 3.27 5.25
C ASP A 67 26.05 3.11 4.28
N GLU A 68 25.01 2.33 4.65
CA GLU A 68 23.79 2.15 3.84
C GLU A 68 22.93 3.43 3.79
N VAL A 69 22.81 4.17 4.88
CA VAL A 69 22.06 5.45 4.93
C VAL A 69 22.71 6.53 4.07
N ASP A 70 24.05 6.57 3.99
CA ASP A 70 24.78 7.49 3.12
C ASP A 70 24.67 7.08 1.63
N GLN A 71 24.58 5.80 1.31
CA GLN A 71 24.36 5.34 -0.06
C GLN A 71 22.94 5.65 -0.55
N ASP A 72 21.90 5.51 0.28
CA ASP A 72 20.53 5.86 -0.08
C ASP A 72 20.34 7.38 -0.24
N ARG A 73 21.02 8.22 0.53
CA ARG A 73 21.01 9.68 0.33
C ARG A 73 21.65 10.13 -0.97
N ASN A 74 22.67 9.43 -1.45
CA ASN A 74 23.32 9.75 -2.72
C ASN A 74 22.57 9.23 -3.97
N LYS A 75 21.70 8.23 -3.81
CA LYS A 75 20.85 7.70 -4.91
C LYS A 75 19.52 8.44 -5.07
N GLY A 76 19.11 9.26 -4.10
CA GLY A 76 17.83 10.01 -4.11
C GLY A 76 17.76 11.16 -5.13
N ASN A 77 18.83 11.44 -5.88
CA ASN A 77 18.86 12.47 -6.93
C ASN A 77 18.87 11.87 -8.33
N ILE A 78 17.94 10.97 -8.62
CA ILE A 78 17.68 10.55 -10.00
C ILE A 78 16.82 11.64 -10.64
N GLY A 79 17.46 12.47 -11.45
CA GLY A 79 16.82 13.52 -12.22
C GLY A 79 15.65 12.97 -13.03
N HIS A 80 14.48 13.54 -12.82
CA HIS A 80 13.33 13.38 -13.68
C HIS A 80 13.65 13.92 -15.09
N SER A 81 14.20 13.07 -15.95
CA SER A 81 14.14 13.29 -17.39
C SER A 81 12.92 12.55 -17.92
N SER A 82 11.75 13.13 -17.74
CA SER A 82 10.52 12.67 -18.36
C SER A 82 10.38 13.29 -19.74
N ASN A 83 10.71 12.53 -20.78
CA ASN A 83 10.14 12.76 -22.12
C ASN A 83 8.65 12.36 -22.10
N VAL A 84 7.83 13.10 -21.36
CA VAL A 84 6.37 13.03 -21.42
C VAL A 84 5.96 13.75 -22.71
N LYS A 85 5.47 13.02 -23.71
CA LYS A 85 4.72 13.61 -24.81
C LYS A 85 3.60 14.45 -24.22
N ALA A 86 3.59 15.73 -24.56
CA ALA A 86 2.64 16.71 -24.08
C ALA A 86 1.20 16.20 -24.24
N SER A 87 0.47 16.14 -23.14
CA SER A 87 -0.98 15.93 -23.11
C SER A 87 -1.65 17.01 -23.95
N ASN A 88 -2.73 16.64 -24.65
CA ASN A 88 -3.52 17.56 -25.49
C ASN A 88 -3.85 18.84 -24.68
N PRO A 89 -3.54 20.06 -25.22
CA PRO A 89 -3.73 21.32 -24.51
C PRO A 89 -5.15 21.53 -23.98
N ALA A 90 -6.17 21.00 -24.67
CA ALA A 90 -7.57 21.07 -24.26
C ALA A 90 -7.87 20.28 -22.99
N VAL A 91 -7.26 19.10 -22.81
CA VAL A 91 -7.40 18.27 -21.60
C VAL A 91 -6.76 18.97 -20.41
N LYS A 92 -5.56 19.53 -20.60
CA LYS A 92 -4.84 20.27 -19.56
C LYS A 92 -5.59 21.52 -19.10
N GLN A 93 -6.31 22.20 -20.00
CA GLN A 93 -7.09 23.41 -19.69
C GLN A 93 -8.39 23.06 -18.98
N LEU A 94 -9.02 21.91 -19.27
CA LEU A 94 -10.20 21.42 -18.56
C LEU A 94 -9.87 21.06 -17.11
N GLU A 95 -8.79 20.34 -16.88
CA GLU A 95 -8.32 19.93 -15.54
C GLU A 95 -7.95 21.15 -14.66
N THR A 96 -7.35 22.20 -15.25
CA THR A 96 -6.99 23.44 -14.51
C THR A 96 -8.22 24.18 -14.02
N ASN A 97 -9.35 24.11 -14.74
CA ASN A 97 -10.59 24.78 -14.35
C ASN A 97 -11.38 24.07 -13.25
N LEU A 98 -11.21 22.74 -13.08
CA LEU A 98 -11.90 21.97 -12.05
C LEU A 98 -11.47 22.37 -10.63
N GLY A 99 -10.20 22.72 -10.43
CA GLY A 99 -9.66 23.15 -9.14
C GLY A 99 -9.91 24.62 -8.80
N LEU A 100 -10.56 25.40 -9.68
CA LEU A 100 -10.81 26.82 -9.46
C LEU A 100 -11.83 27.03 -8.33
N VAL A 101 -11.41 27.74 -7.29
CA VAL A 101 -12.28 28.20 -6.20
C VAL A 101 -13.05 29.41 -6.68
N ARG A 102 -14.37 29.32 -6.76
CA ARG A 102 -15.26 30.36 -7.31
C ARG A 102 -16.00 31.14 -6.21
N ASN A 103 -16.15 30.53 -5.03
CA ASN A 103 -16.88 31.10 -3.91
C ASN A 103 -16.39 30.50 -2.57
N SER A 104 -17.00 30.92 -1.46
CA SER A 104 -16.69 30.44 -0.11
C SER A 104 -16.97 28.96 0.09
N ASP A 105 -17.98 28.41 -0.59
CA ASP A 105 -18.35 27.00 -0.47
C ASP A 105 -17.31 26.11 -1.15
N ASP A 106 -16.82 26.50 -2.32
CA ASP A 106 -15.70 25.84 -2.98
C ASP A 106 -14.46 25.81 -2.08
N GLN A 107 -14.15 26.94 -1.44
CA GLN A 107 -13.01 27.04 -0.53
C GLN A 107 -13.18 26.09 0.66
N LYS A 108 -14.37 26.06 1.25
CA LYS A 108 -14.71 25.17 2.37
C LYS A 108 -14.58 23.69 1.97
N ILE A 109 -15.17 23.28 0.84
CA ILE A 109 -15.09 21.90 0.32
C ILE A 109 -13.63 21.50 0.12
N ARG A 110 -12.81 22.39 -0.45
CA ARG A 110 -11.39 22.14 -0.68
C ARG A 110 -10.61 21.96 0.63
N GLU A 111 -10.77 22.86 1.59
CA GLU A 111 -10.08 22.82 2.89
C GLU A 111 -10.50 21.60 3.71
N GLU A 112 -11.80 21.32 3.80
CA GLU A 112 -12.30 20.12 4.46
C GLU A 112 -11.83 18.84 3.78
N GLY A 113 -11.77 18.83 2.44
CA GLY A 113 -11.26 17.71 1.66
C GLY A 113 -9.81 17.37 2.02
N TYR A 114 -8.92 18.35 2.05
CA TYR A 114 -7.55 18.13 2.47
C TYR A 114 -7.46 17.72 3.94
N SER A 115 -8.27 18.29 4.80
CA SER A 115 -8.29 17.95 6.22
C SER A 115 -8.75 16.52 6.47
N LYS A 116 -9.86 16.08 5.84
CA LYS A 116 -10.51 14.80 6.10
C LYS A 116 -9.93 13.65 5.26
N HIS A 117 -9.60 13.92 3.98
CA HIS A 117 -9.25 12.89 2.99
C HIS A 117 -7.82 12.99 2.45
N ALA A 118 -7.09 14.08 2.75
CA ALA A 118 -5.73 14.36 2.29
C ALA A 118 -5.59 14.46 0.76
N PHE A 119 -6.66 14.84 0.06
CA PHE A 119 -6.69 15.20 -1.36
C PHE A 119 -7.76 16.27 -1.67
N ASN A 120 -7.75 16.78 -2.89
CA ASN A 120 -8.64 17.85 -3.33
C ASN A 120 -10.06 17.33 -3.66
N VAL A 121 -10.95 17.30 -2.66
CA VAL A 121 -12.35 16.88 -2.82
C VAL A 121 -13.12 17.80 -3.78
N LEU A 122 -12.76 19.10 -3.88
CA LEU A 122 -13.39 20.00 -4.82
C LEU A 122 -13.20 19.56 -6.27
N VAL A 123 -11.99 19.14 -6.62
CA VAL A 123 -11.73 18.56 -7.95
C VAL A 123 -12.45 17.23 -8.10
N SER A 124 -12.37 16.34 -7.10
CA SER A 124 -13.05 15.04 -7.10
C SER A 124 -14.55 15.16 -7.36
N SER A 125 -15.22 16.10 -6.69
CA SER A 125 -16.68 16.32 -6.81
C SER A 125 -17.13 16.88 -8.17
N ARG A 126 -16.20 17.44 -8.95
CA ARG A 126 -16.45 17.99 -10.29
C ARG A 126 -16.07 17.05 -11.43
N LEU A 127 -15.45 15.93 -11.11
CA LEU A 127 -15.11 14.90 -12.08
C LEU A 127 -16.31 13.96 -12.30
N ASP A 128 -16.52 13.59 -13.55
CA ASP A 128 -17.49 12.56 -13.91
C ASP A 128 -17.08 11.20 -13.33
N TYR A 129 -18.07 10.40 -12.91
CA TYR A 129 -17.81 9.03 -12.46
C TYR A 129 -17.30 8.11 -13.56
N HIS A 130 -17.72 8.37 -14.81
CA HIS A 130 -17.32 7.64 -16.03
C HIS A 130 -16.22 8.36 -16.82
N ARG A 131 -15.40 9.19 -16.15
CA ARG A 131 -14.39 9.95 -16.88
C ARG A 131 -13.46 9.06 -17.68
N ALA A 132 -13.12 9.48 -18.88
CA ALA A 132 -12.11 8.82 -19.68
C ALA A 132 -10.72 9.08 -19.09
N ILE A 133 -9.99 8.01 -18.77
CA ILE A 133 -8.57 8.07 -18.39
C ILE A 133 -7.69 7.63 -19.58
N PRO A 134 -6.45 8.11 -19.69
CA PRO A 134 -5.56 7.72 -20.78
C PRO A 134 -5.19 6.22 -20.68
N ASP A 135 -5.17 5.52 -21.82
CA ASP A 135 -4.61 4.17 -21.88
C ASP A 135 -3.08 4.27 -21.67
N SER A 136 -2.64 3.94 -20.47
CA SER A 136 -1.24 4.03 -20.03
C SER A 136 -0.42 2.76 -20.32
N ARG A 137 -1.05 1.74 -20.91
CA ARG A 137 -0.40 0.48 -21.24
C ARG A 137 0.65 0.65 -22.33
N HIS A 138 1.67 -0.17 -22.31
CA HIS A 138 2.59 -0.25 -23.44
C HIS A 138 1.85 -0.68 -24.70
N LYS A 139 2.24 -0.15 -25.87
CA LYS A 139 1.57 -0.46 -27.16
C LYS A 139 1.48 -1.97 -27.47
N MET A 140 2.45 -2.75 -27.02
CA MET A 140 2.44 -4.21 -27.18
C MET A 140 1.31 -4.89 -26.38
N CYS A 141 0.80 -4.27 -25.32
CA CYS A 141 -0.34 -4.80 -24.56
C CYS A 141 -1.64 -4.79 -25.38
N GLN A 142 -1.77 -3.86 -26.34
CA GLN A 142 -2.96 -3.75 -27.19
C GLN A 142 -3.07 -4.92 -28.20
N SER A 143 -1.97 -5.60 -28.48
CA SER A 143 -1.92 -6.79 -29.34
C SER A 143 -1.85 -8.11 -28.58
N GLN A 144 -1.88 -8.06 -27.22
CA GLN A 144 -1.90 -9.27 -26.41
C GLN A 144 -3.26 -9.97 -26.54
N THR A 145 -3.22 -11.29 -26.69
CA THR A 145 -4.40 -12.14 -26.65
C THR A 145 -4.29 -13.03 -25.43
N TYR A 146 -5.40 -13.20 -24.73
CA TYR A 146 -5.49 -14.08 -23.58
C TYR A 146 -6.24 -15.36 -23.95
N PRO A 147 -5.96 -16.51 -23.31
CA PRO A 147 -6.76 -17.71 -23.50
C PRO A 147 -8.21 -17.44 -23.07
N THR A 148 -9.13 -18.35 -23.38
CA THR A 148 -10.49 -18.26 -22.84
C THR A 148 -10.43 -18.19 -21.32
N LEU A 149 -10.90 -17.09 -20.76
CA LEU A 149 -10.92 -16.85 -19.31
C LEU A 149 -12.25 -17.38 -18.76
N TYR A 150 -12.16 -18.23 -17.75
CA TYR A 150 -13.33 -18.85 -17.11
C TYR A 150 -13.39 -18.61 -15.59
N LEU A 151 -12.33 -18.03 -15.00
CA LEU A 151 -12.34 -17.66 -13.59
C LEU A 151 -13.02 -16.30 -13.43
N ASN A 152 -14.03 -16.25 -12.58
CA ASN A 152 -14.71 -15.00 -12.24
C ASN A 152 -14.10 -14.34 -11.01
N THR A 153 -14.34 -13.04 -10.86
CA THR A 153 -13.67 -12.21 -9.85
C THR A 153 -14.64 -11.59 -8.87
N SER A 154 -14.28 -11.60 -7.58
CA SER A 154 -14.84 -10.73 -6.55
C SER A 154 -13.88 -9.57 -6.31
N VAL A 155 -14.31 -8.35 -6.60
CA VAL A 155 -13.54 -7.13 -6.33
C VAL A 155 -13.91 -6.62 -4.94
N ILE A 156 -12.94 -6.54 -4.03
CA ILE A 156 -13.12 -6.15 -2.62
C ILE A 156 -12.51 -4.76 -2.43
N ILE A 157 -13.35 -3.80 -2.05
CA ILE A 157 -13.00 -2.39 -1.83
C ILE A 157 -13.34 -2.04 -0.40
N CYS A 158 -12.33 -1.96 0.47
CA CYS A 158 -12.50 -1.56 1.86
C CYS A 158 -12.35 -0.04 1.99
N PHE A 159 -13.21 0.58 2.80
CA PHE A 159 -13.13 2.00 3.08
C PHE A 159 -13.46 2.33 4.53
N TYR A 160 -12.90 3.45 4.99
CA TYR A 160 -13.19 4.06 6.28
C TYR A 160 -13.14 5.58 6.13
N ASN A 161 -14.29 6.24 6.34
CA ASN A 161 -14.42 7.69 6.19
C ASN A 161 -13.92 8.21 4.83
N GLU A 162 -14.15 7.46 3.74
CA GLU A 162 -13.74 7.87 2.40
C GLU A 162 -14.67 8.93 1.80
N ASP A 163 -14.15 9.74 0.87
CA ASP A 163 -14.97 10.64 0.05
C ASP A 163 -15.90 9.83 -0.87
N PRO A 164 -17.23 9.98 -0.76
CA PRO A 164 -18.18 9.20 -1.54
C PRO A 164 -17.96 9.32 -3.06
N ASN A 165 -17.66 10.52 -3.58
CA ASN A 165 -17.46 10.71 -5.02
C ASN A 165 -16.25 9.91 -5.53
N THR A 166 -15.17 9.86 -4.75
CA THR A 166 -13.98 9.09 -5.10
C THR A 166 -14.26 7.59 -5.05
N LEU A 167 -14.97 7.12 -4.01
CA LEU A 167 -15.41 5.74 -3.89
C LEU A 167 -16.31 5.31 -5.06
N PHE A 168 -17.31 6.13 -5.40
CA PHE A 168 -18.22 5.81 -6.51
C PHE A 168 -17.49 5.78 -7.86
N ARG A 169 -16.54 6.69 -8.09
CA ARG A 169 -15.71 6.67 -9.30
C ARG A 169 -14.85 5.40 -9.37
N THR A 170 -14.33 4.91 -8.23
CA THR A 170 -13.66 3.61 -8.16
C THR A 170 -14.59 2.49 -8.64
N VAL A 171 -15.81 2.42 -8.12
CA VAL A 171 -16.79 1.39 -8.49
C VAL A 171 -17.18 1.49 -9.96
N HIS A 172 -17.49 2.70 -10.46
CA HIS A 172 -17.81 2.91 -11.86
C HIS A 172 -16.67 2.48 -12.78
N SER A 173 -15.42 2.83 -12.45
CA SER A 173 -14.26 2.40 -13.26
C SER A 173 -14.17 0.87 -13.36
N VAL A 174 -14.44 0.14 -12.27
CA VAL A 174 -14.47 -1.33 -12.27
C VAL A 174 -15.60 -1.86 -13.14
N LEU A 175 -16.82 -1.30 -13.03
CA LEU A 175 -17.97 -1.72 -13.82
C LEU A 175 -17.75 -1.47 -15.32
N ASP A 176 -17.19 -0.31 -15.66
CA ASP A 176 -17.00 0.14 -17.05
C ASP A 176 -15.87 -0.62 -17.77
N GLN A 177 -14.80 -0.98 -17.04
CA GLN A 177 -13.58 -1.55 -17.63
C GLN A 177 -13.44 -3.07 -17.42
N THR A 178 -14.40 -3.72 -16.75
CA THR A 178 -14.35 -5.16 -16.51
C THR A 178 -15.43 -5.88 -17.32
N PRO A 179 -15.07 -6.85 -18.18
CA PRO A 179 -16.06 -7.69 -18.87
C PRO A 179 -17.04 -8.33 -17.89
N SER A 180 -18.33 -8.30 -18.24
CA SER A 180 -19.40 -8.75 -17.32
C SER A 180 -19.27 -10.22 -16.91
N GLU A 181 -18.71 -11.04 -17.78
CA GLU A 181 -18.45 -12.47 -17.56
C GLU A 181 -17.31 -12.75 -16.57
N LEU A 182 -16.38 -11.80 -16.44
CA LEU A 182 -15.28 -11.89 -15.48
C LEU A 182 -15.63 -11.26 -14.13
N LEU A 183 -16.59 -10.32 -14.09
CA LEU A 183 -16.98 -9.62 -12.87
C LEU A 183 -18.16 -10.31 -12.19
N HIS A 184 -17.88 -11.12 -11.17
CA HIS A 184 -18.91 -11.79 -10.39
C HIS A 184 -19.63 -10.79 -9.46
N GLU A 185 -18.85 -10.07 -8.63
CA GLU A 185 -19.38 -9.10 -7.67
C GLU A 185 -18.34 -8.02 -7.32
N ILE A 186 -18.84 -6.93 -6.76
CA ILE A 186 -18.04 -5.89 -6.07
C ILE A 186 -18.55 -5.81 -4.65
N LEU A 187 -17.66 -6.04 -3.68
CA LEU A 187 -17.95 -5.93 -2.26
C LEU A 187 -17.34 -4.65 -1.70
N LEU A 188 -18.20 -3.69 -1.38
CA LEU A 188 -17.83 -2.47 -0.66
C LEU A 188 -17.88 -2.78 0.82
N VAL A 189 -16.73 -2.74 1.50
CA VAL A 189 -16.62 -3.04 2.92
C VAL A 189 -16.40 -1.75 3.70
N ASP A 190 -17.46 -1.25 4.32
CA ASP A 190 -17.38 -0.14 5.28
C ASP A 190 -16.81 -0.65 6.62
N ASP A 191 -15.59 -0.23 6.91
CA ASP A 191 -14.91 -0.57 8.17
C ASP A 191 -15.44 0.28 9.35
N ASN A 192 -16.76 0.30 9.50
CA ASN A 192 -17.48 1.03 10.52
C ASN A 192 -17.13 2.52 10.54
N SER A 193 -17.31 3.19 9.40
CA SER A 193 -17.15 4.65 9.29
C SER A 193 -17.95 5.39 10.34
N ASP A 194 -17.36 6.41 10.96
CA ASP A 194 -17.88 7.16 12.10
C ASP A 194 -18.08 8.65 11.81
N THR A 195 -17.69 9.13 10.62
CA THR A 195 -17.91 10.52 10.21
C THR A 195 -19.22 10.67 9.43
N GLY A 196 -20.16 11.40 10.03
CA GLY A 196 -21.42 11.74 9.38
C GLY A 196 -22.30 10.53 9.04
N LYS A 197 -22.97 10.60 7.88
CA LYS A 197 -23.88 9.56 7.37
C LYS A 197 -23.29 8.81 6.17
N ILE A 198 -21.98 8.64 6.12
CA ILE A 198 -21.29 8.05 4.95
C ILE A 198 -21.87 6.68 4.62
N HIS A 199 -22.12 5.83 5.62
CA HIS A 199 -22.70 4.52 5.37
C HIS A 199 -24.08 4.62 4.67
N ASP A 200 -24.97 5.47 5.20
CA ASP A 200 -26.32 5.65 4.65
C ASP A 200 -26.26 6.26 3.24
N GLU A 201 -25.37 7.23 3.01
CA GLU A 201 -25.15 7.86 1.70
C GLU A 201 -24.66 6.83 0.67
N VAL A 202 -23.68 6.01 1.04
CA VAL A 202 -23.18 4.94 0.16
C VAL A 202 -24.26 3.89 -0.08
N GLN A 203 -25.02 3.50 0.94
CA GLN A 203 -26.13 2.55 0.81
C GLN A 203 -27.19 3.05 -0.17
N ASP A 204 -27.61 4.30 0.01
CA ASP A 204 -28.58 4.94 -0.86
C ASP A 204 -28.11 5.04 -2.31
N PHE A 205 -26.84 5.40 -2.51
CA PHE A 205 -26.27 5.50 -3.84
C PHE A 205 -26.15 4.13 -4.52
N VAL A 206 -25.66 3.12 -3.81
CA VAL A 206 -25.54 1.73 -4.29
C VAL A 206 -26.91 1.23 -4.73
N ALA A 207 -27.94 1.38 -3.90
CA ALA A 207 -29.27 0.89 -4.20
C ALA A 207 -29.92 1.55 -5.43
N LYS A 208 -29.58 2.82 -5.70
CA LYS A 208 -30.19 3.59 -6.80
C LYS A 208 -29.43 3.50 -8.12
N ASN A 209 -28.10 3.36 -8.07
CA ASN A 209 -27.23 3.62 -9.22
C ASN A 209 -26.41 2.41 -9.66
N PHE A 210 -26.24 1.38 -8.83
CA PHE A 210 -25.42 0.23 -9.17
C PHE A 210 -26.24 -1.05 -9.40
N PRO A 211 -25.75 -1.98 -10.25
CA PRO A 211 -26.39 -3.28 -10.44
C PRO A 211 -26.27 -4.13 -9.15
N PRO A 212 -27.15 -5.16 -9.00
CA PRO A 212 -27.19 -6.01 -7.80
C PRO A 212 -25.90 -6.73 -7.45
N LYS A 213 -24.96 -6.85 -8.39
CA LYS A 213 -23.62 -7.40 -8.13
C LYS A 213 -22.71 -6.47 -7.30
N VAL A 214 -23.11 -5.21 -7.05
CA VAL A 214 -22.42 -4.30 -6.13
C VAL A 214 -23.13 -4.37 -4.78
N GLN A 215 -22.43 -4.84 -3.77
CA GLN A 215 -22.98 -5.06 -2.44
C GLN A 215 -22.21 -4.22 -1.41
N LEU A 216 -22.96 -3.58 -0.50
CA LEU A 216 -22.38 -2.88 0.66
C LEU A 216 -22.42 -3.78 1.88
N LEU A 217 -21.27 -3.96 2.50
CA LEU A 217 -21.08 -4.68 3.76
C LEU A 217 -20.56 -3.72 4.82
N LYS A 218 -20.90 -3.96 6.08
CA LYS A 218 -20.38 -3.17 7.22
C LYS A 218 -19.81 -4.07 8.28
N THR A 219 -18.65 -3.73 8.82
CA THR A 219 -18.09 -4.40 10.00
C THR A 219 -18.82 -3.93 11.26
N SER A 220 -18.90 -4.78 12.28
CA SER A 220 -19.59 -4.45 13.54
C SER A 220 -18.86 -3.40 14.39
N LYS A 221 -17.57 -3.23 14.16
CA LYS A 221 -16.67 -2.25 14.78
C LYS A 221 -15.57 -1.92 13.79
N ARG A 222 -14.80 -0.88 14.07
CA ARG A 222 -13.58 -0.59 13.29
C ARG A 222 -12.57 -1.70 13.49
N GLU A 223 -12.29 -2.43 12.42
CA GLU A 223 -11.36 -3.57 12.38
C GLU A 223 -9.97 -3.17 11.88
N GLY A 224 -9.87 -2.10 11.09
CA GLY A 224 -8.69 -1.73 10.31
C GLY A 224 -8.62 -2.45 8.97
N LEU A 225 -7.82 -1.92 8.05
CA LEU A 225 -7.75 -2.39 6.65
C LEU A 225 -7.52 -3.90 6.56
N ILE A 226 -6.62 -4.45 7.35
CA ILE A 226 -6.20 -5.85 7.32
C ILE A 226 -7.38 -6.78 7.58
N ARG A 227 -8.06 -6.59 8.71
CA ARG A 227 -9.21 -7.43 9.08
C ARG A 227 -10.46 -7.12 8.27
N ALA A 228 -10.64 -5.88 7.79
CA ALA A 228 -11.72 -5.54 6.87
C ALA A 228 -11.56 -6.28 5.52
N ARG A 229 -10.33 -6.43 5.00
CA ARG A 229 -10.04 -7.24 3.81
C ARG A 229 -10.32 -8.73 4.05
N ILE A 230 -9.93 -9.27 5.21
CA ILE A 230 -10.28 -10.65 5.60
C ILE A 230 -11.80 -10.83 5.65
N PHE A 231 -12.51 -9.86 6.24
CA PHE A 231 -13.98 -9.88 6.30
C PHE A 231 -14.60 -9.89 4.90
N GLY A 232 -14.13 -9.02 4.00
CA GLY A 232 -14.58 -9.00 2.60
C GLY A 232 -14.28 -10.31 1.87
N ALA A 233 -13.06 -10.85 2.02
CA ALA A 233 -12.66 -12.13 1.41
C ALA A 233 -13.55 -13.30 1.85
N LYS A 234 -13.92 -13.36 3.13
CA LYS A 234 -14.83 -14.38 3.67
C LYS A 234 -16.27 -14.28 3.14
N LYS A 235 -16.69 -13.11 2.67
CA LYS A 235 -18.00 -12.88 2.04
C LYS A 235 -17.97 -13.09 0.54
N ALA A 236 -16.79 -12.98 -0.06
CA ALA A 236 -16.60 -13.14 -1.50
C ALA A 236 -16.88 -14.59 -1.96
N THR A 237 -17.53 -14.70 -3.11
CA THR A 237 -17.94 -15.99 -3.71
C THR A 237 -17.30 -16.25 -5.07
N GLY A 238 -16.66 -15.25 -5.68
CA GLY A 238 -15.89 -15.43 -6.91
C GLY A 238 -14.61 -16.24 -6.70
N GLN A 239 -14.11 -16.83 -7.78
CA GLN A 239 -12.94 -17.72 -7.76
C GLN A 239 -11.62 -16.96 -7.57
N VAL A 240 -11.57 -15.70 -7.98
CA VAL A 240 -10.41 -14.81 -7.80
C VAL A 240 -10.82 -13.63 -6.93
N LEU A 241 -10.07 -13.37 -5.88
CA LEU A 241 -10.19 -12.16 -5.08
C LEU A 241 -9.30 -11.08 -5.68
N ILE A 242 -9.87 -9.90 -5.90
CA ILE A 242 -9.11 -8.71 -6.28
C ILE A 242 -9.33 -7.64 -5.21
N PHE A 243 -8.25 -7.22 -4.56
CA PHE A 243 -8.30 -6.14 -3.58
C PHE A 243 -7.94 -4.83 -4.27
N LEU A 244 -8.74 -3.80 -4.04
CA LEU A 244 -8.49 -2.43 -4.46
C LEU A 244 -8.69 -1.48 -3.28
N ASP A 245 -7.94 -0.38 -3.28
CA ASP A 245 -8.22 0.73 -2.38
C ASP A 245 -9.44 1.53 -2.88
N SER A 246 -10.09 2.27 -1.98
CA SER A 246 -11.35 3.00 -2.24
C SER A 246 -11.18 4.26 -3.11
N HIS A 247 -9.98 4.54 -3.59
CA HIS A 247 -9.63 5.73 -4.38
C HIS A 247 -8.74 5.35 -5.58
N CYS A 248 -9.22 4.35 -6.34
CA CYS A 248 -8.59 3.84 -7.53
C CYS A 248 -9.43 4.10 -8.78
N GLU A 249 -8.81 4.08 -9.96
CA GLU A 249 -9.47 4.05 -11.24
C GLU A 249 -8.76 3.02 -12.13
N VAL A 250 -9.47 1.93 -12.45
CA VAL A 250 -8.90 0.84 -13.25
C VAL A 250 -8.83 1.24 -14.73
N ASN A 251 -7.75 0.83 -15.40
CA ASN A 251 -7.53 1.15 -16.80
C ASN A 251 -8.14 0.07 -17.73
N LYS A 252 -8.07 0.32 -19.01
CA LYS A 252 -8.58 -0.58 -20.05
C LYS A 252 -7.95 -1.97 -19.95
N GLU A 253 -8.78 -3.02 -20.05
CA GLU A 253 -8.38 -4.44 -20.00
C GLU A 253 -7.50 -4.80 -18.79
N TRP A 254 -7.73 -4.17 -17.65
CA TRP A 254 -6.91 -4.32 -16.46
C TRP A 254 -6.99 -5.70 -15.82
N VAL A 255 -8.15 -6.36 -15.89
CA VAL A 255 -8.44 -7.62 -15.18
C VAL A 255 -7.99 -8.86 -15.97
N GLN A 256 -8.08 -8.81 -17.30
CA GLN A 256 -7.81 -9.97 -18.17
C GLN A 256 -6.39 -10.51 -17.97
N PRO A 257 -5.32 -9.69 -17.97
CA PRO A 257 -3.98 -10.22 -17.77
C PRO A 257 -3.74 -10.77 -16.35
N LEU A 258 -4.45 -10.25 -15.33
CA LEU A 258 -4.38 -10.78 -13.97
C LEU A 258 -5.02 -12.17 -13.90
N VAL A 259 -6.24 -12.30 -14.39
CA VAL A 259 -6.99 -13.58 -14.39
C VAL A 259 -6.25 -14.63 -15.23
N ALA A 260 -5.70 -14.26 -16.38
CA ALA A 260 -4.92 -15.16 -17.23
C ALA A 260 -3.74 -15.79 -16.47
N ARG A 261 -3.00 -15.00 -15.70
CA ARG A 261 -1.87 -15.51 -14.90
C ARG A 261 -2.31 -16.45 -13.77
N ILE A 262 -3.38 -16.10 -13.06
CA ILE A 262 -3.93 -16.96 -12.00
C ILE A 262 -4.48 -18.26 -12.58
N GLN A 263 -5.07 -18.20 -13.78
CA GLN A 263 -5.59 -19.38 -14.48
C GLN A 263 -4.47 -20.33 -14.95
N GLU A 264 -3.27 -19.82 -15.26
CA GLU A 264 -2.09 -20.63 -15.55
C GLU A 264 -1.63 -21.40 -14.31
N ASN A 265 -1.64 -20.76 -13.15
CA ASN A 265 -1.28 -21.39 -11.88
C ASN A 265 -1.93 -20.64 -10.71
N ARG A 266 -2.78 -21.34 -9.96
CA ARG A 266 -3.53 -20.80 -8.82
C ARG A 266 -2.65 -20.21 -7.69
N THR A 267 -1.39 -20.61 -7.62
CA THR A 267 -0.44 -20.09 -6.60
C THR A 267 0.27 -18.80 -7.02
N PHE A 268 -0.06 -18.26 -8.19
CA PHE A 268 0.43 -16.96 -8.62
C PHE A 268 -0.42 -15.86 -8.01
N VAL A 269 0.24 -14.96 -7.30
CA VAL A 269 -0.34 -13.71 -6.79
C VAL A 269 0.15 -12.58 -7.67
N VAL A 270 -0.77 -11.82 -8.20
CA VAL A 270 -0.45 -10.86 -9.26
C VAL A 270 -0.92 -9.45 -8.92
N THR A 271 -0.11 -8.46 -9.25
CA THR A 271 -0.43 -7.05 -9.03
C THR A 271 -0.44 -6.28 -10.34
N PRO A 272 -1.34 -5.30 -10.50
CA PRO A 272 -1.24 -4.36 -11.61
C PRO A 272 -0.03 -3.42 -11.41
N ILE A 273 0.37 -2.73 -12.47
CA ILE A 273 1.16 -1.51 -12.33
C ILE A 273 0.25 -0.44 -11.69
N ILE A 274 0.74 0.19 -10.64
CA ILE A 274 0.02 1.26 -9.95
C ILE A 274 0.39 2.59 -10.60
N ASP A 275 -0.53 3.14 -11.39
CA ASP A 275 -0.38 4.46 -12.00
C ASP A 275 -0.75 5.55 -10.98
N ILE A 276 -0.30 6.77 -11.22
CA ILE A 276 -0.45 7.88 -10.29
C ILE A 276 -1.67 8.72 -10.68
N ILE A 277 -2.61 8.88 -9.74
CA ILE A 277 -3.61 9.95 -9.76
C ILE A 277 -3.14 11.02 -8.78
N ASN A 278 -2.88 12.21 -9.28
CA ASN A 278 -2.38 13.31 -8.46
C ASN A 278 -3.45 13.78 -7.46
N SER A 279 -3.11 13.86 -6.18
CA SER A 279 -4.06 14.23 -5.11
C SER A 279 -4.59 15.66 -5.19
N ASP A 280 -3.91 16.56 -5.91
CA ASP A 280 -4.31 17.95 -6.03
C ASP A 280 -5.15 18.23 -7.29
N THR A 281 -4.79 17.61 -8.41
CA THR A 281 -5.37 17.86 -9.74
C THR A 281 -6.22 16.71 -10.27
N PHE A 282 -6.13 15.52 -9.67
CA PHE A 282 -6.68 14.25 -10.17
C PHE A 282 -6.19 13.86 -11.57
N GLN A 283 -5.10 14.45 -12.03
CA GLN A 283 -4.46 14.06 -13.29
C GLN A 283 -3.94 12.63 -13.19
N TYR A 284 -4.30 11.81 -14.18
CA TYR A 284 -3.81 10.43 -14.31
C TYR A 284 -2.48 10.42 -15.05
N THR A 285 -1.47 9.79 -14.48
CA THR A 285 -0.11 9.69 -15.03
C THR A 285 0.40 8.26 -14.96
N SER A 286 0.96 7.76 -16.06
CA SER A 286 1.55 6.43 -16.12
C SER A 286 2.80 6.31 -15.25
N SER A 287 2.93 5.19 -14.55
CA SER A 287 4.14 4.82 -13.81
C SER A 287 5.09 3.96 -14.65
N PRO A 288 6.40 4.03 -14.39
CA PRO A 288 7.38 3.16 -15.03
C PRO A 288 7.21 1.70 -14.55
N LEU A 289 7.88 0.78 -15.26
CA LEU A 289 8.00 -0.61 -14.81
C LEU A 289 9.05 -0.68 -13.70
N VAL A 290 8.61 -1.12 -12.54
CA VAL A 290 9.42 -1.27 -11.32
C VAL A 290 9.02 -2.56 -10.61
N ARG A 291 9.75 -2.95 -9.58
CA ARG A 291 9.37 -4.06 -8.70
C ARG A 291 9.31 -3.59 -7.25
N GLY A 292 8.60 -4.33 -6.42
CA GLY A 292 8.54 -4.07 -4.99
C GLY A 292 9.78 -4.58 -4.27
N GLY A 293 10.30 -3.75 -3.37
CA GLY A 293 11.36 -4.08 -2.44
C GLY A 293 11.01 -3.57 -1.04
N PHE A 294 11.96 -3.65 -0.14
CA PHE A 294 11.83 -3.09 1.21
C PHE A 294 13.20 -2.72 1.77
N ASN A 295 13.22 -1.83 2.74
CA ASN A 295 14.44 -1.50 3.48
C ASN A 295 14.54 -2.29 4.79
N TRP A 296 15.66 -2.19 5.48
CA TRP A 296 15.88 -2.87 6.77
C TRP A 296 14.93 -2.43 7.90
N GLY A 297 14.26 -1.28 7.77
CA GLY A 297 13.17 -0.88 8.67
C GLY A 297 11.82 -1.50 8.35
N LEU A 298 11.76 -2.47 7.41
CA LEU A 298 10.54 -3.09 6.90
C LEU A 298 9.55 -2.06 6.33
N HIS A 299 10.07 -1.01 5.67
CA HIS A 299 9.27 -0.12 4.86
C HIS A 299 9.33 -0.55 3.40
N PHE A 300 8.17 -0.65 2.78
CA PHE A 300 8.07 -0.91 1.35
C PHE A 300 8.72 0.21 0.54
N LYS A 301 9.38 -0.15 -0.55
CA LYS A 301 9.92 0.79 -1.55
C LYS A 301 9.78 0.21 -2.95
N TRP A 302 9.77 1.09 -3.94
CA TRP A 302 9.91 0.70 -5.33
C TRP A 302 11.38 0.59 -5.70
N ASP A 303 11.78 -0.53 -6.30
CA ASP A 303 13.12 -0.76 -6.83
C ASP A 303 13.10 -0.75 -8.35
N SER A 304 14.14 -0.21 -8.95
CA SER A 304 14.37 -0.34 -10.39
C SER A 304 14.50 -1.81 -10.78
N LEU A 305 14.11 -2.11 -12.01
CA LEU A 305 14.38 -3.42 -12.58
C LEU A 305 15.91 -3.57 -12.81
N PRO A 306 16.46 -4.80 -12.79
CA PRO A 306 17.84 -5.04 -13.19
C PRO A 306 18.13 -4.48 -14.59
N ASP A 307 19.34 -3.97 -14.83
CA ASP A 307 19.73 -3.25 -16.04
C ASP A 307 19.37 -4.04 -17.30
N ASP A 308 19.38 -5.23 -17.42
CA ASP A 308 19.11 -6.00 -18.63
C ASP A 308 17.65 -6.49 -18.79
N SER A 309 16.73 -6.03 -17.96
CA SER A 309 15.36 -6.56 -17.90
C SER A 309 14.47 -6.13 -19.09
N LEU A 310 14.75 -5.01 -19.75
CA LEU A 310 13.91 -4.42 -20.79
C LEU A 310 14.72 -4.19 -22.08
N LYS A 311 15.17 -5.27 -22.72
CA LYS A 311 15.98 -5.24 -23.94
C LYS A 311 15.15 -5.19 -25.22
N SER A 312 13.98 -5.77 -25.21
CA SER A 312 13.09 -5.87 -26.37
C SER A 312 11.69 -5.34 -26.05
N ASN A 313 10.88 -5.09 -27.07
CA ASN A 313 9.49 -4.66 -26.88
C ASN A 313 8.65 -5.72 -26.15
N GLU A 314 8.96 -7.01 -26.35
CA GLU A 314 8.28 -8.14 -25.72
C GLU A 314 8.49 -8.16 -24.20
N ASP A 315 9.61 -7.60 -23.70
CA ASP A 315 9.89 -7.57 -22.26
C ASP A 315 8.92 -6.62 -21.51
N PHE A 316 8.34 -5.64 -22.20
CA PHE A 316 7.36 -4.71 -21.61
C PHE A 316 5.99 -5.33 -21.35
N VAL A 317 5.74 -6.57 -21.76
CA VAL A 317 4.48 -7.27 -21.53
C VAL A 317 4.64 -8.54 -20.68
N LYS A 318 5.88 -8.94 -20.41
CA LYS A 318 6.17 -10.13 -19.59
C LYS A 318 5.92 -9.85 -18.10
N PRO A 319 5.39 -10.81 -17.36
CA PRO A 319 5.28 -10.72 -15.90
C PRO A 319 6.65 -10.44 -15.25
N ILE A 320 6.67 -9.56 -14.27
CA ILE A 320 7.87 -9.15 -13.52
C ILE A 320 7.82 -9.79 -12.15
N LEU A 321 8.80 -10.64 -11.80
CA LEU A 321 8.92 -11.19 -10.47
C LEU A 321 9.22 -10.08 -9.47
N SER A 322 8.45 -10.02 -8.39
CA SER A 322 8.59 -8.99 -7.37
C SER A 322 8.81 -9.61 -5.99
N PRO A 323 9.86 -9.21 -5.26
CA PRO A 323 10.06 -9.66 -3.89
C PRO A 323 8.90 -9.37 -2.96
N THR A 324 8.28 -8.19 -3.12
CA THR A 324 7.16 -7.72 -2.30
C THR A 324 6.15 -6.95 -3.15
N MET A 325 4.96 -6.70 -2.63
CA MET A 325 3.95 -5.86 -3.24
C MET A 325 3.61 -4.63 -2.39
N ALA A 326 3.10 -3.58 -3.03
CA ALA A 326 2.65 -2.36 -2.34
C ALA A 326 1.45 -2.61 -1.40
N GLY A 327 0.70 -3.70 -1.61
CA GLY A 327 -0.33 -4.19 -0.69
C GLY A 327 -1.73 -3.65 -0.93
N GLY A 328 -1.89 -2.52 -1.63
CA GLY A 328 -3.20 -1.94 -1.91
C GLY A 328 -3.99 -2.72 -2.96
N LEU A 329 -3.32 -3.12 -4.02
CA LEU A 329 -3.91 -3.62 -5.26
C LEU A 329 -3.26 -4.93 -5.67
N PHE A 330 -3.99 -6.03 -5.59
CA PHE A 330 -3.53 -7.34 -6.07
C PHE A 330 -4.69 -8.30 -6.31
N ALA A 331 -4.43 -9.36 -7.07
CA ALA A 331 -5.35 -10.47 -7.31
C ALA A 331 -4.71 -11.79 -6.87
N ILE A 332 -5.54 -12.67 -6.31
CA ILE A 332 -5.15 -13.98 -5.78
C ILE A 332 -6.32 -14.95 -5.97
N GLU A 333 -6.04 -16.20 -6.25
CA GLU A 333 -7.07 -17.24 -6.25
C GLU A 333 -7.64 -17.38 -4.82
N ARG A 334 -8.98 -17.50 -4.74
CA ARG A 334 -9.70 -17.41 -3.47
C ARG A 334 -9.31 -18.51 -2.48
N GLU A 335 -9.27 -19.76 -2.90
CA GLU A 335 -8.91 -20.87 -2.02
C GLU A 335 -7.46 -20.78 -1.60
N TYR A 336 -6.57 -20.40 -2.53
CA TYR A 336 -5.15 -20.20 -2.22
C TYR A 336 -4.93 -19.10 -1.18
N PHE A 337 -5.71 -18.01 -1.21
CA PHE A 337 -5.66 -16.97 -0.17
C PHE A 337 -5.93 -17.54 1.23
N PHE A 338 -6.91 -18.45 1.35
CA PHE A 338 -7.20 -19.12 2.61
C PHE A 338 -6.18 -20.22 2.95
N ASP A 339 -5.72 -20.98 1.97
CA ASP A 339 -4.72 -22.05 2.14
C ASP A 339 -3.40 -21.51 2.72
N ILE A 340 -2.95 -20.32 2.27
CA ILE A 340 -1.75 -19.69 2.82
C ILE A 340 -1.98 -18.96 4.15
N GLY A 341 -3.21 -18.92 4.67
CA GLY A 341 -3.54 -18.37 6.00
C GLY A 341 -4.03 -16.92 6.00
N GLU A 342 -4.62 -16.42 4.91
CA GLU A 342 -5.20 -15.06 4.83
C GLU A 342 -4.15 -13.96 5.08
N TYR A 343 -4.54 -12.86 5.73
CA TYR A 343 -3.61 -11.93 6.37
C TYR A 343 -3.38 -12.32 7.84
N ASP A 344 -2.26 -11.88 8.42
CA ASP A 344 -2.04 -12.02 9.87
C ASP A 344 -3.07 -11.18 10.65
N ALA A 345 -4.11 -11.85 11.17
CA ALA A 345 -5.18 -11.22 11.94
C ALA A 345 -4.69 -10.58 13.27
N GLY A 346 -3.48 -10.90 13.71
CA GLY A 346 -2.84 -10.26 14.87
C GLY A 346 -2.25 -8.89 14.57
N MET A 347 -2.15 -8.50 13.28
CA MET A 347 -1.73 -7.16 12.89
C MET A 347 -2.86 -6.14 13.09
N ASN A 348 -2.50 -4.90 13.39
CA ASN A 348 -3.43 -3.83 13.69
C ASN A 348 -3.51 -2.81 12.56
N VAL A 349 -4.70 -2.37 12.24
CA VAL A 349 -5.09 -1.26 11.35
C VAL A 349 -4.43 -1.29 9.98
N TRP A 350 -3.13 -0.95 9.87
CA TRP A 350 -2.41 -0.75 8.61
C TRP A 350 -0.89 -0.77 8.83
N GLY A 351 -0.16 -1.23 7.81
CA GLY A 351 1.31 -1.19 7.72
C GLY A 351 1.94 -2.54 8.03
N GLY A 352 2.94 -2.93 7.22
CA GLY A 352 3.68 -4.19 7.37
C GLY A 352 2.97 -5.45 6.85
N GLU A 353 1.64 -5.42 6.69
CA GLU A 353 0.85 -6.55 6.19
C GLU A 353 1.22 -6.96 4.76
N ASN A 354 1.59 -6.00 3.95
CA ASN A 354 1.99 -6.22 2.57
C ASN A 354 3.32 -6.99 2.48
N LEU A 355 4.28 -6.70 3.35
CA LEU A 355 5.54 -7.41 3.40
C LEU A 355 5.33 -8.82 3.97
N GLU A 356 4.55 -8.94 5.03
CA GLU A 356 4.26 -10.22 5.67
C GLU A 356 3.63 -11.22 4.69
N ILE A 357 2.55 -10.82 4.00
CA ILE A 357 1.91 -11.71 3.02
C ILE A 357 2.80 -11.97 1.81
N SER A 358 3.65 -11.00 1.40
CA SER A 358 4.62 -11.21 0.33
C SER A 358 5.64 -12.29 0.67
N PHE A 359 6.22 -12.23 1.87
CA PHE A 359 7.15 -13.26 2.34
C PHE A 359 6.48 -14.62 2.42
N ARG A 360 5.28 -14.70 2.94
CA ARG A 360 4.50 -15.94 3.07
C ARG A 360 4.19 -16.55 1.70
N ILE A 361 3.79 -15.77 0.71
CA ILE A 361 3.58 -16.26 -0.67
C ILE A 361 4.85 -16.96 -1.18
N TRP A 362 6.00 -16.33 -1.07
CA TRP A 362 7.26 -16.92 -1.52
C TRP A 362 7.66 -18.14 -0.71
N MET A 363 7.57 -18.07 0.60
CA MET A 363 7.98 -19.16 1.51
C MET A 363 7.05 -20.37 1.42
N CYS A 364 5.78 -20.19 1.05
CA CYS A 364 4.82 -21.27 0.79
C CYS A 364 4.85 -21.79 -0.65
N GLY A 365 5.87 -21.45 -1.44
CA GLY A 365 6.06 -21.97 -2.80
C GLY A 365 5.19 -21.31 -3.86
N GLY A 366 4.55 -20.19 -3.54
CA GLY A 366 3.84 -19.35 -4.50
C GLY A 366 4.75 -18.43 -5.29
N ARG A 367 4.16 -17.55 -6.07
CA ARG A 367 4.88 -16.57 -6.88
C ARG A 367 4.17 -15.22 -6.83
N LEU A 368 4.94 -14.16 -6.66
CA LEU A 368 4.45 -12.79 -6.69
C LEU A 368 4.96 -12.07 -7.95
N GLU A 369 4.02 -11.58 -8.77
CA GLU A 369 4.31 -10.98 -10.05
C GLU A 369 3.62 -9.63 -10.24
N ILE A 370 4.30 -8.69 -10.88
CA ILE A 370 3.71 -7.45 -11.38
C ILE A 370 3.39 -7.67 -12.87
N ILE A 371 2.18 -7.34 -13.28
CA ILE A 371 1.67 -7.60 -14.63
C ILE A 371 1.62 -6.29 -15.44
N PRO A 372 2.57 -6.05 -16.37
CA PRO A 372 2.72 -4.76 -17.04
C PRO A 372 1.50 -4.30 -17.84
N CYS A 373 0.71 -5.23 -18.38
CA CYS A 373 -0.48 -4.91 -19.16
C CYS A 373 -1.72 -4.65 -18.30
N SER A 374 -1.67 -4.92 -17.00
CA SER A 374 -2.69 -4.51 -16.05
C SER A 374 -2.28 -3.19 -15.41
N ARG A 375 -3.14 -2.17 -15.50
CA ARG A 375 -2.85 -0.86 -14.93
C ARG A 375 -4.03 -0.33 -14.15
N VAL A 376 -3.73 0.25 -12.98
CA VAL A 376 -4.74 0.84 -12.10
C VAL A 376 -4.19 2.13 -11.53
N GLY A 377 -4.90 3.24 -11.75
CA GLY A 377 -4.58 4.52 -11.15
C GLY A 377 -4.99 4.55 -9.68
N HIS A 378 -4.13 5.11 -8.84
CA HIS A 378 -4.36 5.25 -7.41
C HIS A 378 -4.09 6.70 -6.98
N VAL A 379 -4.96 7.27 -6.13
CA VAL A 379 -4.76 8.62 -5.59
C VAL A 379 -3.71 8.56 -4.48
N PHE A 380 -2.48 9.00 -4.78
CA PHE A 380 -1.39 9.04 -3.81
C PHE A 380 -1.53 10.25 -2.88
N ARG A 381 -1.85 9.98 -1.62
CA ARG A 381 -2.03 10.99 -0.56
C ARG A 381 -0.69 11.35 0.06
N ARG A 382 -0.48 12.63 0.39
CA ARG A 382 0.74 13.10 1.07
C ARG A 382 0.82 12.66 2.53
N ARG A 383 -0.30 12.29 3.13
CA ARG A 383 -0.41 11.78 4.50
C ARG A 383 -1.57 10.80 4.59
N ARG A 384 -1.52 9.91 5.56
CA ARG A 384 -2.64 9.06 5.92
C ARG A 384 -3.72 9.95 6.59
N PRO A 385 -4.98 9.93 6.12
CA PRO A 385 -6.04 10.82 6.64
C PRO A 385 -6.61 10.36 7.99
N TYR A 386 -6.35 9.15 8.42
CA TYR A 386 -6.82 8.58 9.68
C TYR A 386 -5.64 8.14 10.56
N GLY A 387 -5.82 8.28 11.88
CA GLY A 387 -4.88 7.79 12.88
C GLY A 387 -5.13 6.34 13.26
N SER A 388 -4.26 5.82 14.11
CA SER A 388 -4.49 4.55 14.81
C SER A 388 -5.39 4.80 16.02
N PRO A 389 -6.23 3.85 16.43
CA PRO A 389 -6.94 3.91 17.70
C PRO A 389 -5.93 4.15 18.83
N ASN A 390 -6.26 5.03 19.77
CA ASN A 390 -5.42 5.38 20.92
C ASN A 390 -4.02 5.96 20.60
N GLY A 391 -3.75 6.39 19.34
CA GLY A 391 -2.44 6.92 18.94
C GLY A 391 -1.32 5.87 18.87
N GLU A 392 -1.65 4.58 18.83
CA GLU A 392 -0.66 3.49 18.75
C GLU A 392 0.13 3.51 17.44
N ASP A 393 1.42 3.22 17.49
CA ASP A 393 2.25 2.97 16.31
C ASP A 393 2.02 1.55 15.78
N THR A 394 0.98 1.40 14.96
CA THR A 394 0.61 0.10 14.39
C THR A 394 1.61 -0.40 13.36
N MET A 395 2.33 0.50 12.69
CA MET A 395 3.31 0.10 11.68
C MET A 395 4.51 -0.59 12.31
N THR A 396 5.08 0.01 13.36
CA THR A 396 6.15 -0.63 14.14
C THR A 396 5.71 -1.96 14.73
N TYR A 397 4.53 -2.01 15.35
CA TYR A 397 3.99 -3.24 15.90
C TYR A 397 3.87 -4.36 14.85
N ASN A 398 3.26 -4.06 13.70
CA ASN A 398 3.07 -5.02 12.61
C ASN A 398 4.42 -5.44 11.98
N SER A 399 5.35 -4.50 11.79
CA SER A 399 6.69 -4.79 11.27
C SER A 399 7.48 -5.72 12.19
N LEU A 400 7.39 -5.52 13.51
CA LEU A 400 8.00 -6.42 14.48
C LEU A 400 7.40 -7.83 14.41
N ARG A 401 6.08 -7.96 14.22
CA ARG A 401 5.45 -9.28 14.00
C ARG A 401 5.99 -9.98 12.78
N ALA A 402 6.10 -9.25 11.64
CA ALA A 402 6.68 -9.79 10.41
C ALA A 402 8.14 -10.21 10.60
N ALA A 403 8.95 -9.37 11.28
CA ALA A 403 10.35 -9.66 11.56
C ALA A 403 10.51 -10.93 12.40
N HIS A 404 9.69 -11.10 13.42
CA HIS A 404 9.75 -12.28 14.32
C HIS A 404 9.43 -13.60 13.62
N VAL A 405 8.63 -13.57 12.56
CA VAL A 405 8.23 -14.79 11.84
C VAL A 405 9.15 -15.10 10.65
N TRP A 406 9.64 -14.06 9.95
CA TRP A 406 10.23 -14.24 8.61
C TRP A 406 11.70 -13.89 8.48
N LEU A 407 12.34 -13.29 9.51
CA LEU A 407 13.69 -12.73 9.33
C LEU A 407 14.79 -13.51 10.05
N ASP A 408 14.50 -14.65 10.66
CA ASP A 408 15.47 -15.57 11.28
C ASP A 408 16.60 -14.84 12.03
N GLU A 409 17.86 -15.07 11.67
CA GLU A 409 19.04 -14.42 12.27
C GLU A 409 19.10 -12.91 12.02
N TYR A 410 18.40 -12.38 11.02
CA TYR A 410 18.35 -10.94 10.73
C TYR A 410 17.39 -10.17 11.65
N ILE A 411 16.63 -10.86 12.51
CA ILE A 411 15.65 -10.24 13.40
C ILE A 411 16.27 -9.17 14.30
N VAL A 412 17.45 -9.41 14.85
CA VAL A 412 18.13 -8.47 15.76
C VAL A 412 18.50 -7.18 15.02
N LYS A 413 19.06 -7.30 13.81
CA LYS A 413 19.38 -6.14 12.95
C LYS A 413 18.15 -5.30 12.67
N ASN A 414 17.05 -5.95 12.30
CA ASN A 414 15.79 -5.25 11.97
C ASN A 414 15.16 -4.57 13.18
N ILE A 415 15.09 -5.23 14.33
CA ILE A 415 14.53 -4.64 15.56
C ILE A 415 15.30 -3.37 15.95
N ILE A 416 16.62 -3.40 15.90
CA ILE A 416 17.45 -2.24 16.23
C ILE A 416 17.17 -1.09 15.25
N ILE A 417 17.10 -1.35 13.95
CA ILE A 417 16.84 -0.33 12.94
C ILE A 417 15.43 0.23 13.09
N ILE A 418 14.41 -0.61 13.29
CA ILE A 418 13.04 -0.16 13.53
C ILE A 418 12.99 0.77 14.74
N ILE A 419 13.62 0.41 15.85
CA ILE A 419 13.65 1.25 17.06
C ILE A 419 14.35 2.58 16.79
N ILE A 420 15.47 2.61 16.05
CA ILE A 420 16.20 3.83 15.73
C ILE A 420 15.38 4.77 14.82
N ILE A 421 14.62 4.22 13.87
CA ILE A 421 13.83 5.04 12.92
C ILE A 421 12.57 5.61 13.58
N THR A 422 12.02 4.96 14.61
CA THR A 422 10.79 5.37 15.29
C THR A 422 11.01 6.32 16.48
N GLN A 423 12.26 6.61 16.83
CA GLN A 423 12.65 7.67 17.78
C GLN A 423 12.96 8.98 17.05
#